data_22c22aa2df00ce13e6bc6deb786305a7
#
_entry.id   22c22aa2df00ce13e6bc6deb786305a7
#
_cell.length_a   1.000
_cell.length_b   1.000
_cell.length_c   1.000
_cell.angle_alpha   90.00
_cell.angle_beta   90.00
_cell.angle_gamma   90.00
#
_symmetry.space_group_name_H-M   'P 1'
#
loop_
_entity.id
_entity.type
_entity.pdbx_description
1 polymer ?
#
loop_
_entity_poly.entity_id
_entity_poly.type
_entity_poly.pdbx_seq_one_letter_code
_entity_poly.pdbx_strand_id
1 'polypeptide(L)'
;MDITETSIVHNDILQQIEHLRLMDDVLMVKCFEDNPECAELLLQLIFKKSGFRVDRVKAMWYGSSAGLDILATNNGGWRYKIRVFRDDTADRKRKKGTELFQSEFSAAQTGIEQNIAGYYAVYIIEHGAVRKPIDRGGILLDGWNEHGPWGGGTSAFYVNCDRKNRSPLGQLMYDFSCTDPSYMNYSQLADRVRYF
;
A
#
# COMPACT_ATOMS: atom_id res chain seq x y z
N MET A 1 -32.89 -28.67 3.80
CA MET A 1 -31.95 -27.57 3.46
C MET A 1 -32.04 -27.39 1.98
N ASP A 2 -32.59 -26.28 1.56
CA ASP A 2 -33.14 -26.10 0.22
C ASP A 2 -31.98 -25.79 -0.77
N ILE A 3 -31.90 -26.51 -1.87
CA ILE A 3 -30.87 -26.37 -2.94
C ILE A 3 -30.91 -24.97 -3.53
N THR A 4 -32.05 -24.30 -3.46
CA THR A 4 -32.26 -22.91 -3.92
C THR A 4 -31.56 -21.88 -3.05
N GLU A 5 -31.57 -22.01 -1.73
CA GLU A 5 -30.89 -21.05 -0.84
C GLU A 5 -29.35 -21.13 -0.99
N THR A 6 -28.83 -22.34 -1.13
CA THR A 6 -27.36 -22.53 -1.30
C THR A 6 -26.88 -21.94 -2.63
N SER A 7 -27.67 -22.03 -3.70
CA SER A 7 -27.28 -21.46 -5.00
C SER A 7 -27.39 -19.92 -5.03
N ILE A 8 -28.34 -19.34 -4.30
CA ILE A 8 -28.45 -17.87 -4.18
C ILE A 8 -27.28 -17.31 -3.41
N VAL A 9 -26.95 -17.89 -2.26
CA VAL A 9 -25.78 -17.46 -1.45
C VAL A 9 -24.46 -17.62 -2.23
N HIS A 10 -24.33 -18.68 -3.01
CA HIS A 10 -23.14 -18.89 -3.83
C HIS A 10 -22.99 -17.82 -4.92
N ASN A 11 -24.07 -17.46 -5.60
CA ASN A 11 -24.09 -16.42 -6.62
C ASN A 11 -23.80 -15.03 -6.02
N ASP A 12 -24.34 -14.72 -4.85
CA ASP A 12 -24.07 -13.46 -4.16
C ASP A 12 -22.59 -13.32 -3.76
N ILE A 13 -21.97 -14.41 -3.31
CA ILE A 13 -20.54 -14.44 -2.98
C ILE A 13 -19.69 -14.25 -4.24
N LEU A 14 -20.01 -14.93 -5.32
CA LEU A 14 -19.30 -14.79 -6.60
C LEU A 14 -19.39 -13.37 -7.14
N GLN A 15 -20.57 -12.73 -7.10
CA GLN A 15 -20.74 -11.34 -7.49
C GLN A 15 -19.93 -10.37 -6.60
N GLN A 16 -19.82 -10.63 -5.30
CA GLN A 16 -18.99 -9.82 -4.43
C GLN A 16 -17.50 -9.96 -4.76
N ILE A 17 -17.03 -11.15 -5.12
CA ILE A 17 -15.64 -11.41 -5.51
C ILE A 17 -15.32 -10.72 -6.85
N GLU A 18 -16.21 -10.74 -7.83
CA GLU A 18 -16.04 -10.10 -9.14
C GLU A 18 -15.89 -8.58 -9.07
N HIS A 19 -16.29 -7.95 -7.97
CA HIS A 19 -16.19 -6.50 -7.77
C HIS A 19 -15.05 -6.08 -6.85
N LEU A 20 -14.22 -7.01 -6.37
CA LEU A 20 -13.08 -6.67 -5.54
C LEU A 20 -12.02 -5.88 -6.33
N ARG A 21 -11.44 -4.91 -5.67
CA ARG A 21 -10.36 -4.05 -6.19
C ARG A 21 -9.13 -4.18 -5.31
N LEU A 22 -7.97 -3.80 -5.81
CA LEU A 22 -6.76 -3.70 -4.97
C LEU A 22 -6.92 -2.71 -3.81
N MET A 23 -7.93 -1.82 -3.88
CA MET A 23 -8.34 -0.99 -2.75
C MET A 23 -9.09 -1.77 -1.66
N ASP A 24 -9.53 -2.98 -1.89
CA ASP A 24 -10.20 -3.80 -0.89
C ASP A 24 -9.18 -4.63 -0.12
N ASP A 25 -9.28 -4.64 1.21
CA ASP A 25 -8.27 -5.20 2.12
C ASP A 25 -7.92 -6.65 1.78
N VAL A 26 -8.93 -7.45 1.48
CA VAL A 26 -8.74 -8.89 1.19
C VAL A 26 -7.94 -9.09 -0.09
N LEU A 27 -8.29 -8.39 -1.19
CA LEU A 27 -7.60 -8.55 -2.45
C LEU A 27 -6.20 -7.93 -2.40
N MET A 28 -6.03 -6.78 -1.72
CA MET A 28 -4.71 -6.18 -1.51
C MET A 28 -3.78 -7.17 -0.80
N VAL A 29 -4.22 -7.76 0.31
CA VAL A 29 -3.41 -8.75 1.03
C VAL A 29 -3.05 -9.92 0.12
N LYS A 30 -4.03 -10.52 -0.56
CA LYS A 30 -3.80 -11.66 -1.45
C LYS A 30 -2.82 -11.37 -2.59
N CYS A 31 -2.87 -10.17 -3.15
CA CYS A 31 -2.00 -9.80 -4.26
C CYS A 31 -0.57 -9.49 -3.82
N PHE A 32 -0.38 -8.91 -2.64
CA PHE A 32 0.92 -8.41 -2.22
C PHE A 32 1.63 -9.30 -1.20
N GLU A 33 0.90 -10.03 -0.34
CA GLU A 33 1.53 -10.89 0.67
C GLU A 33 2.37 -11.97 -0.01
N ASP A 34 3.60 -12.12 0.48
CA ASP A 34 4.61 -13.04 -0.06
C ASP A 34 4.87 -12.87 -1.58
N ASN A 35 4.60 -11.67 -2.12
CA ASN A 35 4.87 -11.32 -3.51
C ASN A 35 5.79 -10.09 -3.60
N PRO A 36 7.11 -10.28 -3.53
CA PRO A 36 8.08 -9.19 -3.60
C PRO A 36 7.99 -8.35 -4.88
N GLU A 37 7.71 -8.97 -6.03
CA GLU A 37 7.68 -8.28 -7.33
C GLU A 37 6.58 -7.20 -7.39
N CYS A 38 5.37 -7.52 -6.92
CA CYS A 38 4.29 -6.54 -6.84
C CYS A 38 4.63 -5.42 -5.82
N ALA A 39 5.24 -5.76 -4.70
CA ALA A 39 5.67 -4.79 -3.71
C ALA A 39 6.81 -3.90 -4.22
N GLU A 40 7.77 -4.42 -4.97
CA GLU A 40 8.83 -3.64 -5.63
C GLU A 40 8.25 -2.64 -6.63
N LEU A 41 7.33 -3.08 -7.49
CA LEU A 41 6.61 -2.21 -8.41
C LEU A 41 5.92 -1.05 -7.66
N LEU A 42 5.17 -1.37 -6.61
CA LEU A 42 4.49 -0.38 -5.77
C LEU A 42 5.48 0.65 -5.23
N LEU A 43 6.57 0.21 -4.60
CA LEU A 43 7.57 1.09 -4.01
C LEU A 43 8.30 1.93 -5.05
N GLN A 44 8.68 1.36 -6.20
CA GLN A 44 9.34 2.08 -7.29
C GLN A 44 8.47 3.23 -7.81
N LEU A 45 7.18 2.99 -7.98
CA LEU A 45 6.24 3.99 -8.50
C LEU A 45 5.94 5.10 -7.48
N ILE A 46 5.75 4.75 -6.21
CA ILE A 46 5.48 5.71 -5.14
C ILE A 46 6.71 6.59 -4.89
N PHE A 47 7.87 5.98 -4.74
CA PHE A 47 9.09 6.70 -4.42
C PHE A 47 9.81 7.26 -5.65
N LYS A 48 9.34 6.97 -6.86
CA LYS A 48 9.96 7.39 -8.13
C LYS A 48 11.44 7.01 -8.22
N LYS A 49 11.80 5.89 -7.62
CA LYS A 49 13.18 5.39 -7.60
C LYS A 49 13.19 3.89 -7.90
N SER A 50 14.04 3.51 -8.82
CA SER A 50 14.42 2.12 -9.05
C SER A 50 15.50 1.69 -8.05
N GLY A 51 15.61 0.39 -7.81
CA GLY A 51 16.71 -0.18 -7.04
C GLY A 51 16.35 -0.50 -5.59
N PHE A 52 15.08 -0.72 -5.29
CA PHE A 52 14.67 -1.50 -4.15
C PHE A 52 14.54 -2.95 -4.51
N ARG A 53 15.09 -3.77 -3.66
CA ARG A 53 14.75 -5.17 -3.58
C ARG A 53 13.90 -5.37 -2.34
N VAL A 54 12.74 -5.96 -2.52
CA VAL A 54 11.88 -6.34 -1.40
C VAL A 54 12.36 -7.68 -0.85
N ASP A 55 12.80 -7.68 0.40
CA ASP A 55 13.26 -8.87 1.09
C ASP A 55 12.07 -9.66 1.69
N ARG A 56 11.01 -8.96 2.11
CA ARG A 56 9.81 -9.55 2.70
C ARG A 56 8.63 -8.61 2.57
N VAL A 57 7.46 -9.16 2.30
CA VAL A 57 6.16 -8.48 2.42
C VAL A 57 5.17 -9.38 3.15
N LYS A 58 4.54 -8.86 4.20
CA LYS A 58 3.55 -9.57 5.00
C LYS A 58 2.32 -8.71 5.22
N ALA A 59 1.16 -9.36 5.30
CA ALA A 59 -0.05 -8.71 5.74
C ALA A 59 0.00 -8.36 7.22
N MET A 60 -0.59 -7.22 7.54
CA MET A 60 -0.86 -6.80 8.92
C MET A 60 -2.33 -6.44 9.05
N TRP A 61 -2.95 -6.87 10.14
CA TRP A 61 -4.35 -6.61 10.40
C TRP A 61 -4.52 -5.70 11.61
N TYR A 62 -5.28 -4.62 11.44
CA TYR A 62 -5.62 -3.64 12.46
C TYR A 62 -7.14 -3.61 12.64
N GLY A 63 -7.67 -4.49 13.48
CA GLY A 63 -9.10 -4.72 13.56
C GLY A 63 -9.64 -5.28 12.24
N SER A 64 -10.51 -4.55 11.57
CA SER A 64 -11.09 -4.93 10.26
C SER A 64 -10.31 -4.42 9.06
N SER A 65 -9.25 -3.65 9.24
CA SER A 65 -8.46 -3.08 8.14
C SER A 65 -7.14 -3.81 7.99
N ALA A 66 -6.69 -3.98 6.75
CA ALA A 66 -5.40 -4.58 6.45
C ALA A 66 -4.37 -3.53 6.00
N GLY A 67 -3.10 -3.90 6.15
CA GLY A 67 -1.94 -3.18 5.63
C GLY A 67 -0.84 -4.15 5.24
N LEU A 68 0.23 -3.63 4.68
CA LEU A 68 1.41 -4.41 4.31
C LEU A 68 2.61 -3.95 5.14
N ASP A 69 3.36 -4.89 5.70
CA ASP A 69 4.67 -4.68 6.34
C ASP A 69 5.75 -5.15 5.37
N ILE A 70 6.49 -4.21 4.81
CA ILE A 70 7.49 -4.45 3.78
C ILE A 70 8.87 -4.17 4.36
N LEU A 71 9.76 -5.13 4.20
CA LEU A 71 11.18 -4.96 4.42
C LEU A 71 11.88 -4.91 3.06
N ALA A 72 12.58 -3.82 2.79
CA ALA A 72 13.24 -3.61 1.51
C ALA A 72 14.67 -3.10 1.70
N THR A 73 15.55 -3.45 0.76
CA THR A 73 16.95 -3.03 0.72
C THR A 73 17.18 -2.21 -0.54
N ASN A 74 17.86 -1.07 -0.42
CA ASN A 74 18.25 -0.27 -1.57
C ASN A 74 19.57 -0.73 -2.18
N ASN A 75 19.97 -0.14 -3.32
CA ASN A 75 21.23 -0.46 -4.00
C ASN A 75 22.49 -0.18 -3.17
N GLY A 76 22.39 0.67 -2.13
CA GLY A 76 23.49 0.93 -1.19
C GLY A 76 23.55 -0.06 -0.03
N GLY A 77 22.71 -1.09 -0.01
CA GLY A 77 22.64 -2.08 1.06
C GLY A 77 21.90 -1.61 2.32
N TRP A 78 21.27 -0.42 2.28
CA TRP A 78 20.50 0.10 3.40
C TRP A 78 19.12 -0.52 3.43
N ARG A 79 18.68 -0.97 4.61
CA ARG A 79 17.38 -1.60 4.84
C ARG A 79 16.36 -0.59 5.34
N TYR A 80 15.14 -0.74 4.87
CA TYR A 80 14.00 0.12 5.20
C TYR A 80 12.80 -0.72 5.57
N LYS A 81 12.09 -0.28 6.60
CA LYS A 81 10.79 -0.83 6.97
C LYS A 81 9.70 0.10 6.46
N ILE A 82 8.83 -0.43 5.62
CA ILE A 82 7.81 0.35 4.93
C ILE A 82 6.46 -0.28 5.23
N ARG A 83 5.53 0.51 5.74
CA ARG A 83 4.16 0.08 5.94
C ARG A 83 3.24 0.77 4.98
N VAL A 84 2.41 -0.02 4.31
CA VAL A 84 1.41 0.49 3.38
C VAL A 84 0.04 0.28 3.98
N PHE A 85 -0.71 1.35 4.08
CA PHE A 85 -2.07 1.37 4.59
C PHE A 85 -3.01 1.87 3.52
N ARG A 86 -4.19 1.28 3.45
CA ARG A 86 -5.33 1.84 2.75
C ARG A 86 -6.13 2.71 3.70
N ASP A 87 -6.65 3.83 3.23
CA ASP A 87 -7.55 4.67 4.00
C ASP A 87 -8.71 5.16 3.12
N ASP A 88 -9.93 5.07 3.62
CA ASP A 88 -11.13 5.51 2.91
C ASP A 88 -11.28 7.03 2.97
N THR A 89 -10.77 7.67 4.02
CA THR A 89 -10.89 9.11 4.24
C THR A 89 -9.66 9.72 4.91
N ALA A 90 -9.20 10.84 4.36
CA ALA A 90 -7.98 11.53 4.79
C ALA A 90 -7.95 12.01 6.26
N ASP A 91 -9.08 12.06 6.96
CA ASP A 91 -9.18 12.83 8.20
C ASP A 91 -9.20 12.03 9.51
N ARG A 92 -9.70 10.80 9.53
CA ARG A 92 -9.95 10.07 10.80
C ARG A 92 -8.85 9.12 11.24
N LYS A 93 -8.20 8.44 10.31
CA LYS A 93 -7.20 7.40 10.62
C LYS A 93 -5.77 7.95 10.65
N ARG A 94 -5.57 9.13 10.08
CA ARG A 94 -4.29 9.82 9.98
C ARG A 94 -3.57 9.97 11.33
N LYS A 95 -4.30 10.37 12.38
CA LYS A 95 -3.74 10.46 13.74
C LYS A 95 -3.36 9.09 14.32
N LYS A 96 -4.24 8.11 14.16
CA LYS A 96 -4.07 6.80 14.75
C LYS A 96 -2.95 5.98 14.09
N GLY A 97 -2.84 6.05 12.75
CA GLY A 97 -1.77 5.39 12.01
C GLY A 97 -0.39 5.99 12.31
N THR A 98 -0.30 7.32 12.38
CA THR A 98 0.95 8.01 12.70
C THR A 98 1.37 7.76 14.15
N GLU A 99 0.45 7.74 15.09
CA GLU A 99 0.73 7.44 16.52
C GLU A 99 1.18 6.00 16.72
N LEU A 100 0.51 5.03 16.09
CA LEU A 100 0.92 3.62 16.10
C LEU A 100 2.30 3.43 15.47
N PHE A 101 2.53 4.06 14.33
CA PHE A 101 3.81 3.99 13.65
C PHE A 101 4.94 4.62 14.47
N GLN A 102 4.69 5.77 15.11
CA GLN A 102 5.65 6.41 16.00
C GLN A 102 5.94 5.60 17.25
N SER A 103 4.92 4.99 17.86
CA SER A 103 5.12 4.14 19.05
C SER A 103 5.94 2.89 18.74
N GLU A 104 5.69 2.27 17.60
CA GLU A 104 6.45 1.09 17.17
C GLU A 104 7.86 1.47 16.67
N PHE A 105 8.02 2.65 16.06
CA PHE A 105 9.34 3.19 15.74
C PHE A 105 10.19 3.39 16.99
N SER A 106 9.60 3.96 18.04
CA SER A 106 10.29 4.13 19.32
C SER A 106 10.65 2.78 19.96
N ALA A 107 9.79 1.77 19.85
CA ALA A 107 10.05 0.42 20.32
C ALA A 107 11.13 -0.31 19.48
N ALA A 108 11.17 -0.10 18.18
CA ALA A 108 12.18 -0.69 17.29
C ALA A 108 13.58 -0.08 17.49
N GLN A 109 13.69 1.16 17.91
CA GLN A 109 14.98 1.76 18.30
C GLN A 109 15.57 1.12 19.55
N THR A 110 14.77 0.46 20.38
CA THR A 110 15.22 -0.17 21.63
C THR A 110 15.79 -1.59 21.48
N GLY A 111 15.93 -2.16 20.27
CA GLY A 111 16.89 -3.24 20.16
C GLY A 111 16.55 -4.54 19.44
N ILE A 112 15.50 -4.65 18.62
CA ILE A 112 15.19 -5.96 17.99
C ILE A 112 15.45 -6.01 16.48
N GLU A 113 15.41 -4.92 15.74
CA GLU A 113 15.77 -4.91 14.32
C GLU A 113 17.01 -4.04 14.09
N GLN A 114 18.19 -4.64 14.31
CA GLN A 114 19.47 -4.01 13.98
C GLN A 114 19.57 -3.77 12.47
N ASN A 115 20.05 -2.58 12.08
CA ASN A 115 20.34 -2.15 10.70
C ASN A 115 19.15 -1.66 9.87
N ILE A 116 18.10 -1.10 10.46
CA ILE A 116 17.09 -0.34 9.71
C ILE A 116 17.53 1.11 9.60
N ALA A 117 17.74 1.59 8.37
CA ALA A 117 18.15 2.96 8.07
C ALA A 117 16.96 3.94 8.14
N GLY A 118 15.74 3.48 7.86
CA GLY A 118 14.56 4.33 7.91
C GLY A 118 13.26 3.55 7.93
N TYR A 119 12.22 4.26 8.42
CA TYR A 119 10.86 3.75 8.56
C TYR A 119 9.92 4.65 7.76
N TYR A 120 9.13 4.07 6.86
CA TYR A 120 8.21 4.81 6.02
C TYR A 120 6.78 4.28 6.15
N ALA A 121 5.82 5.20 6.30
CA ALA A 121 4.41 4.90 6.20
C ALA A 121 3.86 5.43 4.87
N VAL A 122 3.15 4.60 4.14
CA VAL A 122 2.47 4.95 2.91
C VAL A 122 0.97 4.81 3.13
N TYR A 123 0.23 5.88 2.95
CA TYR A 123 -1.23 5.88 3.04
C TYR A 123 -1.81 6.06 1.64
N ILE A 124 -2.45 5.03 1.12
CA ILE A 124 -3.21 5.09 -0.15
C ILE A 124 -4.63 5.50 0.20
N ILE A 125 -5.01 6.72 -0.20
CA ILE A 125 -6.29 7.34 0.17
C ILE A 125 -7.25 7.21 -1.00
N GLU A 126 -8.37 6.53 -0.78
CA GLU A 126 -9.37 6.29 -1.82
C GLU A 126 -10.16 7.56 -2.16
N HIS A 127 -10.65 8.25 -1.14
CA HIS A 127 -11.50 9.44 -1.32
C HIS A 127 -11.02 10.60 -0.44
N GLY A 128 -11.05 11.79 -1.00
CA GLY A 128 -10.84 13.01 -0.25
C GLY A 128 -9.63 13.83 -0.68
N ALA A 129 -9.77 15.14 -0.54
CA ALA A 129 -8.69 16.07 -0.80
C ALA A 129 -7.72 16.05 0.37
N VAL A 130 -6.50 15.65 0.12
CA VAL A 130 -5.40 15.99 1.02
C VAL A 130 -5.27 17.52 0.99
N ARG A 131 -5.62 18.20 2.07
CA ARG A 131 -5.71 19.68 2.14
C ARG A 131 -4.35 20.41 2.03
N LYS A 132 -3.23 19.70 1.98
CA LYS A 132 -1.89 20.30 1.84
C LYS A 132 -1.42 20.24 0.39
N PRO A 133 -0.48 21.11 -0.01
CA PRO A 133 0.09 21.06 -1.36
C PRO A 133 0.70 19.69 -1.61
N ILE A 134 0.12 19.00 -2.56
CA ILE A 134 0.61 17.71 -3.07
C ILE A 134 1.66 18.06 -4.12
N ASP A 135 2.78 17.34 -4.13
CA ASP A 135 3.71 17.49 -5.22
C ASP A 135 3.00 17.17 -6.56
N ARG A 136 3.60 17.56 -7.70
CA ARG A 136 3.00 17.35 -9.03
C ARG A 136 2.71 15.89 -9.34
N GLY A 137 3.20 14.96 -8.52
CA GLY A 137 3.00 13.51 -8.67
C GLY A 137 1.87 12.92 -7.83
N GLY A 138 1.15 13.72 -7.05
CA GLY A 138 0.05 13.21 -6.22
C GLY A 138 0.48 12.59 -4.88
N ILE A 139 1.72 12.78 -4.47
CA ILE A 139 2.26 12.33 -3.19
C ILE A 139 2.41 13.54 -2.27
N LEU A 140 1.87 13.43 -1.06
CA LEU A 140 2.13 14.36 0.03
C LEU A 140 3.12 13.72 1.00
N LEU A 141 4.15 14.45 1.32
CA LEU A 141 5.06 14.13 2.42
C LEU A 141 4.57 14.84 3.69
N ASP A 142 4.27 14.07 4.73
CA ASP A 142 4.01 14.60 6.07
C ASP A 142 5.02 13.97 7.02
N GLY A 143 5.94 14.76 7.47
CA GLY A 143 6.99 14.31 8.36
C GLY A 143 8.32 14.98 8.01
N TRP A 144 8.83 15.69 8.96
CA TRP A 144 10.11 16.39 8.83
C TRP A 144 11.26 15.41 8.99
N ASN A 145 11.94 15.13 7.90
CA ASN A 145 13.32 14.73 7.98
C ASN A 145 14.12 15.41 6.86
N GLU A 146 15.14 16.14 7.24
CA GLU A 146 15.99 16.90 6.33
C GLU A 146 16.71 16.06 5.26
N HIS A 147 16.57 14.75 5.33
CA HIS A 147 17.30 13.81 4.49
C HIS A 147 16.49 13.15 3.38
N GLY A 148 15.21 13.56 3.18
CA GLY A 148 14.38 13.03 2.10
C GLY A 148 14.09 11.51 2.20
N PRO A 149 13.43 10.91 1.19
CA PRO A 149 12.91 9.54 1.27
C PRO A 149 13.97 8.43 1.37
N TRP A 150 15.24 8.77 1.49
CA TRP A 150 16.33 7.79 1.61
C TRP A 150 17.38 8.19 2.66
N GLY A 151 17.10 9.20 3.45
CA GLY A 151 17.80 9.47 4.69
C GLY A 151 17.29 8.56 5.82
N GLY A 152 18.04 8.41 6.88
CA GLY A 152 17.56 7.75 8.10
C GLY A 152 16.40 8.54 8.70
N GLY A 153 15.50 7.87 9.40
CA GLY A 153 14.39 8.49 10.11
C GLY A 153 13.02 7.98 9.70
N THR A 154 11.98 8.76 10.03
CA THR A 154 10.58 8.38 9.78
C THR A 154 9.93 9.39 8.86
N SER A 155 9.21 8.92 7.85
CA SER A 155 8.42 9.77 6.95
C SER A 155 7.11 9.12 6.59
N ALA A 156 6.07 9.93 6.40
CA ALA A 156 4.77 9.49 5.92
C ALA A 156 4.50 10.02 4.52
N PHE A 157 3.96 9.16 3.67
CA PHE A 157 3.60 9.45 2.28
C PHE A 157 2.10 9.26 2.12
N TYR A 158 1.43 10.24 1.54
CA TYR A 158 0.01 10.19 1.25
C TYR A 158 -0.19 10.15 -0.26
N VAL A 159 -0.74 9.05 -0.75
CA VAL A 159 -0.99 8.81 -2.17
C VAL A 159 -2.48 8.94 -2.42
N ASN A 160 -2.87 9.87 -3.28
CA ASN A 160 -4.28 10.10 -3.60
C ASN A 160 -4.71 9.23 -4.78
N CYS A 161 -5.62 8.28 -4.52
CA CYS A 161 -6.15 7.36 -5.52
C CYS A 161 -7.08 8.02 -6.55
N ASP A 162 -7.65 9.20 -6.24
CA ASP A 162 -8.48 9.94 -7.20
C ASP A 162 -7.67 10.50 -8.38
N ARG A 163 -6.35 10.58 -8.27
CA ARG A 163 -5.48 11.07 -9.34
C ARG A 163 -5.11 10.00 -10.36
N LYS A 164 -6.09 9.59 -11.14
CA LYS A 164 -5.95 8.66 -12.25
C LYS A 164 -5.56 9.39 -13.53
N ASN A 165 -4.28 9.63 -13.73
CA ASN A 165 -3.74 10.29 -14.92
C ASN A 165 -2.74 9.37 -15.65
N ARG A 166 -2.16 9.85 -16.75
CA ARG A 166 -1.22 9.06 -17.56
C ARG A 166 0.19 8.94 -16.96
N SER A 167 0.44 9.50 -15.76
CA SER A 167 1.71 9.27 -15.08
C SER A 167 1.79 7.82 -14.57
N PRO A 168 3.00 7.26 -14.37
CA PRO A 168 3.14 5.91 -13.83
C PRO A 168 2.38 5.70 -12.51
N LEU A 169 2.44 6.66 -11.59
CA LEU A 169 1.68 6.60 -10.34
C LEU A 169 0.16 6.69 -10.58
N GLY A 170 -0.28 7.53 -11.53
CA GLY A 170 -1.70 7.65 -11.87
C GLY A 170 -2.26 6.37 -12.50
N GLN A 171 -1.47 5.68 -13.29
CA GLN A 171 -1.80 4.35 -13.82
C GLN A 171 -1.90 3.30 -12.70
N LEU A 172 -0.98 3.32 -11.72
CA LEU A 172 -1.07 2.47 -10.55
C LEU A 172 -2.34 2.74 -9.74
N MET A 173 -2.70 4.00 -9.52
CA MET A 173 -3.93 4.37 -8.81
C MET A 173 -5.19 3.97 -9.60
N TYR A 174 -5.13 3.98 -10.92
CA TYR A 174 -6.18 3.38 -11.75
C TYR A 174 -6.31 1.89 -11.48
N ASP A 175 -5.20 1.15 -11.48
CA ASP A 175 -5.18 -0.30 -11.23
C ASP A 175 -5.71 -0.65 -9.84
N PHE A 176 -5.39 0.16 -8.83
CA PHE A 176 -5.93 -0.02 -7.47
C PHE A 176 -7.45 0.10 -7.40
N SER A 177 -8.07 0.84 -8.31
CA SER A 177 -9.51 1.04 -8.38
C SER A 177 -10.20 0.13 -9.41
N CYS A 178 -9.44 -0.60 -10.21
CA CYS A 178 -9.94 -1.42 -11.31
C CYS A 178 -10.52 -2.74 -10.79
N THR A 179 -11.69 -3.12 -11.25
CA THR A 179 -12.35 -4.39 -10.93
C THR A 179 -12.03 -5.49 -11.95
N ASP A 180 -11.67 -5.13 -13.18
CA ASP A 180 -11.35 -6.08 -14.24
C ASP A 180 -9.86 -6.02 -14.58
N PRO A 181 -9.09 -7.08 -14.29
CA PRO A 181 -7.65 -7.11 -14.52
C PRO A 181 -7.25 -6.96 -15.99
N SER A 182 -8.17 -7.14 -16.96
CA SER A 182 -7.88 -6.93 -18.37
C SER A 182 -7.67 -5.45 -18.73
N TYR A 183 -8.14 -4.53 -17.91
CA TYR A 183 -7.96 -3.09 -18.08
C TYR A 183 -6.82 -2.50 -17.24
N MET A 184 -6.14 -3.31 -16.43
CA MET A 184 -5.01 -2.84 -15.64
C MET A 184 -3.80 -2.49 -16.51
N ASN A 185 -3.05 -1.49 -16.08
CA ASN A 185 -1.86 -0.99 -16.78
C ASN A 185 -0.60 -1.83 -16.47
N TYR A 186 -0.49 -2.39 -15.27
CA TYR A 186 0.66 -3.17 -14.83
C TYR A 186 0.35 -4.65 -14.85
N SER A 187 1.00 -5.38 -15.78
CA SER A 187 0.77 -6.81 -15.99
C SER A 187 1.02 -7.64 -14.73
N GLN A 188 2.03 -7.29 -13.94
CA GLN A 188 2.34 -7.99 -12.68
C GLN A 188 1.15 -7.97 -11.71
N LEU A 189 0.47 -6.83 -11.58
CA LEU A 189 -0.73 -6.70 -10.75
C LEU A 189 -1.92 -7.41 -11.38
N ALA A 190 -2.11 -7.22 -12.71
CA ALA A 190 -3.20 -7.85 -13.45
C ALA A 190 -3.15 -9.38 -13.36
N ASP A 191 -1.97 -9.96 -13.54
CA ASP A 191 -1.78 -11.41 -13.48
C ASP A 191 -2.04 -11.95 -12.07
N ARG A 192 -1.65 -11.18 -11.05
CA ARG A 192 -1.90 -11.57 -9.67
C ARG A 192 -3.38 -11.48 -9.30
N VAL A 193 -4.09 -10.44 -9.76
CA VAL A 193 -5.54 -10.32 -9.56
C VAL A 193 -6.32 -11.45 -10.27
N ARG A 194 -5.91 -11.85 -11.48
CA ARG A 194 -6.54 -12.97 -12.21
C ARG A 194 -6.37 -14.30 -11.50
N TYR A 195 -5.32 -14.44 -10.70
CA TYR A 195 -5.04 -15.71 -10.00
C TYR A 195 -6.02 -15.97 -8.86
N PHE A 196 -6.63 -14.94 -8.29
CA PHE A 196 -7.59 -15.02 -7.18
C PHE A 196 -9.01 -14.81 -7.64
#